data_ae8b00a4d729eb236c1febd90a6837b2
#
_entry.id   ae8b00a4d729eb236c1febd90a6837b2
#
_cell.length_a   1.000
_cell.length_b   1.000
_cell.length_c   1.000
_cell.angle_alpha   90.00
_cell.angle_beta   90.00
_cell.angle_gamma   90.00
#
_symmetry.space_group_name_H-M   'P 1'
#
loop_
_entity.id
_entity.type
_entity.pdbx_description
1 polymer ?
#
loop_
_entity_poly.entity_id
_entity_poly.type
_entity_poly.pdbx_seq_one_letter_code
_entity_poly.pdbx_strand_id
1 'polypeptide(L)'
;FYLGNFFERGQADLEPFFDFHPWLYMLLIPAVSMRLWSEEQRSGTIELLLTLPISTTSAVIGKFLAAWAFCTIALMGTIPIWFSVNYLGEPDNTVIAAGYIGSLLMAGGFLSVGACISAMTNNQVVAFTISFVVCFAFNLSGFPVVLDLFSSWTPQAVLEVISSFSFLSHFESIKKGVID
;
A
#
# COMPACT_ATOMS: atom_id res chain seq x y z
N PHE A 1 -3.24 -20.09 2.29
CA PHE A 1 -3.01 -19.79 0.88
C PHE A 1 -1.55 -19.99 0.51
N TYR A 2 -0.63 -19.30 1.17
CA TYR A 2 0.80 -19.42 0.89
C TYR A 2 1.36 -20.82 1.16
N LEU A 3 1.00 -21.43 2.28
CA LEU A 3 1.49 -22.75 2.66
C LEU A 3 1.04 -23.84 1.68
N GLY A 4 -0.17 -23.79 1.13
CA GLY A 4 -0.65 -24.75 0.13
C GLY A 4 0.16 -24.67 -1.18
N ASN A 5 0.44 -23.48 -1.68
CA ASN A 5 1.20 -23.30 -2.91
C ASN A 5 2.71 -23.57 -2.72
N PHE A 6 3.25 -23.28 -1.54
CA PHE A 6 4.67 -23.50 -1.22
C PHE A 6 5.07 -24.98 -1.34
N PHE A 7 4.26 -25.86 -0.74
CA PHE A 7 4.56 -27.30 -0.78
C PHE A 7 4.28 -27.92 -2.16
N GLU A 8 3.33 -27.40 -2.93
CA GLU A 8 3.01 -27.90 -4.27
C GLU A 8 4.08 -27.51 -5.29
N ARG A 9 4.68 -26.31 -5.16
CA ARG A 9 5.71 -25.82 -6.08
C ARG A 9 7.09 -26.40 -5.82
N GLY A 10 7.37 -26.85 -4.59
CA GLY A 10 8.68 -27.36 -4.21
C GLY A 10 9.81 -26.31 -4.30
N GLN A 11 9.47 -25.03 -4.35
CA GLN A 11 10.40 -23.91 -4.41
C GLN A 11 10.28 -23.09 -3.12
N ALA A 12 11.44 -22.85 -2.48
CA ALA A 12 11.50 -22.01 -1.28
C ALA A 12 11.58 -20.53 -1.68
N ASP A 13 10.46 -19.94 -2.12
CA ASP A 13 10.37 -18.55 -2.45
C ASP A 13 9.21 -17.84 -1.70
N LEU A 14 9.31 -16.50 -1.55
CA LEU A 14 8.27 -15.64 -0.98
C LEU A 14 7.51 -14.84 -2.04
N GLU A 15 7.71 -15.14 -3.32
CA GLU A 15 7.05 -14.43 -4.41
C GLU A 15 5.51 -14.47 -4.27
N PRO A 16 4.87 -15.63 -4.05
CA PRO A 16 3.43 -15.68 -3.87
C PRO A 16 2.92 -14.92 -2.64
N PHE A 17 3.74 -14.80 -1.61
CA PHE A 17 3.40 -14.00 -0.42
C PHE A 17 3.33 -12.51 -0.76
N PHE A 18 4.30 -11.99 -1.50
CA PHE A 18 4.31 -10.59 -1.91
C PHE A 18 3.24 -10.26 -2.94
N ASP A 19 2.82 -11.20 -3.79
CA ASP A 19 1.75 -11.00 -4.77
C ASP A 19 0.39 -10.67 -4.12
N PHE A 20 0.19 -11.07 -2.88
CA PHE A 20 -1.02 -10.73 -2.13
C PHE A 20 -0.96 -9.37 -1.43
N HIS A 21 0.21 -8.76 -1.27
CA HIS A 21 0.36 -7.47 -0.57
C HIS A 21 -0.47 -6.34 -1.19
N PRO A 22 -0.47 -6.12 -2.52
CA PRO A 22 -1.29 -5.08 -3.11
C PRO A 22 -2.78 -5.22 -2.80
N TRP A 23 -3.28 -6.45 -2.79
CA TRP A 23 -4.69 -6.77 -2.50
C TRP A 23 -5.04 -6.58 -1.01
N LEU A 24 -4.16 -7.00 -0.13
CA LEU A 24 -4.32 -6.81 1.31
C LEU A 24 -4.25 -5.33 1.68
N TYR A 25 -3.28 -4.61 1.14
CA TYR A 25 -3.06 -3.19 1.43
C TYR A 25 -4.20 -2.32 0.92
N MET A 26 -4.77 -2.66 -0.23
CA MET A 26 -5.93 -1.98 -0.78
C MET A 26 -7.13 -1.98 0.19
N LEU A 27 -7.27 -3.01 1.02
CA LEU A 27 -8.34 -3.12 2.02
C LEU A 27 -7.89 -2.58 3.38
N LEU A 28 -6.72 -2.99 3.87
CA LEU A 28 -6.27 -2.72 5.24
C LEU A 28 -5.83 -1.27 5.43
N ILE A 29 -5.14 -0.69 4.45
CA ILE A 29 -4.61 0.67 4.60
C ILE A 29 -5.70 1.73 4.59
N PRO A 30 -6.72 1.70 3.72
CA PRO A 30 -7.90 2.55 3.87
C PRO A 30 -8.60 2.41 5.22
N ALA A 31 -8.67 1.20 5.79
CA ALA A 31 -9.25 0.98 7.11
C ALA A 31 -8.43 1.64 8.24
N VAL A 32 -7.10 1.67 8.12
CA VAL A 32 -6.22 2.39 9.07
C VAL A 32 -6.33 3.90 8.86
N SER A 33 -6.30 4.36 7.61
CA SER A 33 -6.25 5.78 7.27
C SER A 33 -7.58 6.52 7.46
N MET A 34 -8.71 5.81 7.41
CA MET A 34 -10.05 6.43 7.48
C MET A 34 -10.25 7.29 8.73
N ARG A 35 -9.57 6.97 9.84
CA ARG A 35 -9.71 7.66 11.13
C ARG A 35 -8.71 8.79 11.35
N LEU A 36 -7.67 8.92 10.51
CA LEU A 36 -6.56 9.85 10.75
C LEU A 36 -7.03 11.30 10.93
N TRP A 37 -8.03 11.73 10.17
CA TRP A 37 -8.55 13.09 10.19
C TRP A 37 -10.06 13.14 10.37
N SER A 38 -10.81 12.20 9.80
CA SER A 38 -12.28 12.23 9.84
C SER A 38 -12.84 12.11 11.25
N GLU A 39 -12.16 11.42 12.17
CA GLU A 39 -12.54 11.33 13.57
C GLU A 39 -12.45 12.69 14.27
N GLU A 40 -11.37 13.43 14.05
CA GLU A 40 -11.18 14.76 14.65
C GLU A 40 -12.11 15.80 14.06
N GLN A 41 -12.39 15.71 12.77
CA GLN A 41 -13.39 16.58 12.15
C GLN A 41 -14.79 16.29 12.72
N ARG A 42 -15.14 15.02 12.89
CA ARG A 42 -16.42 14.61 13.43
C ARG A 42 -16.61 15.02 14.89
N SER A 43 -15.55 14.90 15.70
CA SER A 43 -15.57 15.25 17.14
C SER A 43 -15.37 16.73 17.41
N GLY A 44 -15.01 17.54 16.39
CA GLY A 44 -14.66 18.96 16.56
C GLY A 44 -13.30 19.20 17.21
N THR A 45 -12.53 18.15 17.49
CA THR A 45 -11.20 18.26 18.13
C THR A 45 -10.13 18.82 17.19
N ILE A 46 -10.41 18.93 15.91
CA ILE A 46 -9.50 19.55 14.94
C ILE A 46 -9.22 21.03 15.28
N GLU A 47 -10.22 21.76 15.84
CA GLU A 47 -10.05 23.15 16.26
C GLU A 47 -9.08 23.24 17.44
N LEU A 48 -9.16 22.29 18.37
CA LEU A 48 -8.21 22.21 19.50
C LEU A 48 -6.80 21.91 19.02
N LEU A 49 -6.65 21.04 18.02
CA LEU A 49 -5.35 20.73 17.43
C LEU A 49 -4.71 21.96 16.78
N LEU A 50 -5.52 22.79 16.12
CA LEU A 50 -5.06 24.02 15.45
C LEU A 50 -4.74 25.16 16.43
N THR A 51 -5.24 25.12 17.66
CA THR A 51 -4.91 26.11 18.70
C THR A 51 -3.65 25.75 19.48
N LEU A 52 -3.10 24.54 19.32
CA LEU A 52 -1.84 24.15 19.94
C LEU A 52 -0.66 24.92 19.29
N PRO A 53 0.40 25.19 20.06
CA PRO A 53 1.60 25.89 19.54
C PRO A 53 2.48 24.95 18.69
N ILE A 54 1.87 24.22 17.77
CA ILE A 54 2.53 23.32 16.81
C ILE A 54 2.16 23.73 15.40
N SER A 55 3.09 23.54 14.45
CA SER A 55 2.76 23.81 13.05
C SER A 55 1.82 22.72 12.50
N THR A 56 0.87 23.11 11.66
CA THR A 56 -0.03 22.19 10.97
C THR A 56 0.73 21.10 10.22
N THR A 57 1.86 21.48 9.59
CA THR A 57 2.74 20.55 8.88
C THR A 57 3.29 19.47 9.81
N SER A 58 3.72 19.85 11.03
CA SER A 58 4.22 18.88 12.01
C SER A 58 3.13 17.91 12.46
N ALA A 59 1.90 18.40 12.62
CA ALA A 59 0.75 17.55 12.98
C ALA A 59 0.44 16.54 11.85
N VAL A 60 0.43 17.00 10.60
CA VAL A 60 0.18 16.14 9.42
C VAL A 60 1.25 15.06 9.29
N ILE A 61 2.53 15.46 9.30
CA ILE A 61 3.66 14.54 9.19
C ILE A 61 3.67 13.56 10.37
N GLY A 62 3.45 14.04 11.58
CA GLY A 62 3.44 13.19 12.78
C GLY A 62 2.38 12.10 12.71
N LYS A 63 1.16 12.44 12.30
CA LYS A 63 0.07 11.48 12.12
C LYS A 63 0.35 10.48 11.00
N PHE A 64 0.85 10.97 9.88
CA PHE A 64 1.23 10.10 8.76
C PHE A 64 2.32 9.11 9.18
N LEU A 65 3.38 9.59 9.81
CA LEU A 65 4.48 8.74 10.29
C LEU A 65 4.02 7.74 11.34
N ALA A 66 3.13 8.12 12.25
CA ALA A 66 2.56 7.20 13.24
C ALA A 66 1.76 6.06 12.59
N ALA A 67 0.93 6.37 11.60
CA ALA A 67 0.16 5.37 10.87
C ALA A 67 1.08 4.50 9.99
N TRP A 68 2.10 5.10 9.36
CA TRP A 68 3.08 4.36 8.57
C TRP A 68 3.95 3.45 9.46
N ALA A 69 4.35 3.91 10.64
CA ALA A 69 5.03 3.08 11.63
C ALA A 69 4.17 1.90 12.09
N PHE A 70 2.86 2.10 12.27
CA PHE A 70 1.93 1.02 12.56
C PHE A 70 1.91 -0.04 11.44
N CYS A 71 1.82 0.37 10.18
CA CYS A 71 1.91 -0.53 9.03
C CYS A 71 3.26 -1.25 8.98
N THR A 72 4.36 -0.55 9.30
CA THR A 72 5.71 -1.13 9.37
C THR A 72 5.80 -2.22 10.44
N ILE A 73 5.26 -1.98 11.64
CA ILE A 73 5.24 -2.96 12.72
C ILE A 73 4.43 -4.19 12.32
N ALA A 74 3.27 -3.98 11.68
CA ALA A 74 2.45 -5.07 11.17
C ALA A 74 3.21 -5.91 10.12
N LEU A 75 3.94 -5.25 9.21
CA LEU A 75 4.78 -5.91 8.21
C LEU A 75 5.94 -6.66 8.88
N MET A 76 6.59 -6.09 9.89
CA MET A 76 7.63 -6.77 10.67
C MET A 76 7.11 -8.03 11.37
N GLY A 77 5.83 -8.08 11.72
CA GLY A 77 5.17 -9.28 12.25
C GLY A 77 5.18 -10.48 11.30
N THR A 78 5.48 -10.26 10.01
CA THR A 78 5.61 -11.32 9.00
C THR A 78 7.04 -11.86 8.84
N ILE A 79 8.04 -11.24 9.49
CA ILE A 79 9.46 -11.67 9.45
C ILE A 79 9.67 -13.16 9.83
N PRO A 80 8.92 -13.76 10.78
CA PRO A 80 9.01 -15.18 11.05
C PRO A 80 8.81 -16.07 9.82
N ILE A 81 8.01 -15.62 8.83
CA ILE A 81 7.83 -16.35 7.57
C ILE A 81 9.14 -16.37 6.77
N TRP A 82 9.90 -15.28 6.76
CA TRP A 82 11.23 -15.21 6.13
C TRP A 82 12.19 -16.23 6.73
N PHE A 83 12.26 -16.30 8.07
CA PHE A 83 13.09 -17.32 8.73
C PHE A 83 12.63 -18.73 8.40
N SER A 84 11.32 -18.99 8.34
CA SER A 84 10.79 -20.31 8.00
C SER A 84 11.18 -20.75 6.59
N VAL A 85 11.15 -19.84 5.62
CA VAL A 85 11.52 -20.14 4.23
C VAL A 85 13.03 -20.40 4.11
N ASN A 86 13.89 -19.64 4.82
CA ASN A 86 15.33 -19.90 4.88
C ASN A 86 15.66 -21.24 5.55
N TYR A 87 14.83 -21.70 6.48
CA TYR A 87 15.01 -23.02 7.10
C TYR A 87 14.59 -24.17 6.18
N LEU A 88 13.62 -23.94 5.30
CA LEU A 88 13.06 -24.95 4.39
C LEU A 88 13.82 -25.07 3.05
N GLY A 89 14.64 -24.06 2.69
CA GLY A 89 15.39 -24.03 1.44
C GLY A 89 16.40 -22.89 1.39
N GLU A 90 16.92 -22.61 0.20
CA GLU A 90 17.87 -21.52 -0.07
C GLU A 90 17.20 -20.42 -0.93
N PRO A 91 16.35 -19.57 -0.36
CA PRO A 91 15.70 -18.49 -1.09
C PRO A 91 16.72 -17.37 -1.40
N ASP A 92 16.44 -16.59 -2.44
CA ASP A 92 17.17 -15.34 -2.69
C ASP A 92 16.74 -14.26 -1.68
N ASN A 93 17.59 -14.07 -0.67
CA ASN A 93 17.34 -13.10 0.39
C ASN A 93 17.33 -11.65 -0.10
N THR A 94 17.97 -11.34 -1.24
CA THR A 94 17.98 -10.02 -1.83
C THR A 94 16.59 -9.68 -2.38
N VAL A 95 15.97 -10.63 -3.07
CA VAL A 95 14.61 -10.50 -3.60
C VAL A 95 13.59 -10.34 -2.46
N ILE A 96 13.75 -11.13 -1.38
CA ILE A 96 12.89 -11.01 -0.20
C ILE A 96 13.01 -9.62 0.43
N ALA A 97 14.23 -9.13 0.64
CA ALA A 97 14.46 -7.81 1.22
C ALA A 97 13.87 -6.70 0.33
N ALA A 98 14.06 -6.79 -0.99
CA ALA A 98 13.45 -5.87 -1.95
C ALA A 98 11.92 -5.91 -1.88
N GLY A 99 11.31 -7.09 -1.74
CA GLY A 99 9.87 -7.26 -1.55
C GLY A 99 9.34 -6.58 -0.28
N TYR A 100 10.07 -6.68 0.84
CA TYR A 100 9.72 -5.97 2.08
C TYR A 100 9.82 -4.45 1.94
N ILE A 101 10.89 -3.95 1.32
CA ILE A 101 11.04 -2.51 1.06
C ILE A 101 9.96 -2.01 0.12
N GLY A 102 9.67 -2.72 -0.97
CA GLY A 102 8.60 -2.39 -1.90
C GLY A 102 7.23 -2.35 -1.22
N SER A 103 6.94 -3.35 -0.36
CA SER A 103 5.71 -3.40 0.43
C SER A 103 5.59 -2.20 1.37
N LEU A 104 6.68 -1.78 2.01
CA LEU A 104 6.72 -0.63 2.91
C LEU A 104 6.45 0.69 2.17
N LEU A 105 7.05 0.86 0.99
CA LEU A 105 6.84 2.05 0.14
C LEU A 105 5.41 2.09 -0.40
N MET A 106 4.90 0.96 -0.87
CA MET A 106 3.52 0.84 -1.34
C MET A 106 2.51 1.14 -0.24
N ALA A 107 2.77 0.67 1.00
CA ALA A 107 1.95 1.02 2.16
C ALA A 107 1.91 2.53 2.39
N GLY A 108 3.05 3.22 2.28
CA GLY A 108 3.14 4.68 2.37
C GLY A 108 2.34 5.39 1.29
N GLY A 109 2.38 4.89 0.05
CA GLY A 109 1.59 5.42 -1.06
C GLY A 109 0.08 5.32 -0.80
N PHE A 110 -0.43 4.15 -0.47
CA PHE A 110 -1.84 3.97 -0.13
C PHE A 110 -2.28 4.76 1.10
N LEU A 111 -1.39 4.86 2.10
CA LEU A 111 -1.66 5.64 3.31
C LEU A 111 -1.78 7.13 3.01
N SER A 112 -0.96 7.68 2.10
CA SER A 112 -1.03 9.09 1.72
C SER A 112 -2.36 9.43 1.02
N VAL A 113 -2.82 8.55 0.12
CA VAL A 113 -4.12 8.66 -0.53
C VAL A 113 -5.24 8.62 0.51
N GLY A 114 -5.22 7.63 1.39
CA GLY A 114 -6.23 7.47 2.44
C GLY A 114 -6.26 8.62 3.44
N ALA A 115 -5.09 9.14 3.83
CA ALA A 115 -4.98 10.30 4.71
C ALA A 115 -5.57 11.56 4.07
N CYS A 116 -5.31 11.78 2.78
CA CYS A 116 -5.87 12.90 2.02
C CYS A 116 -7.40 12.83 1.99
N ILE A 117 -7.96 11.66 1.66
CA ILE A 117 -9.42 11.46 1.59
C ILE A 117 -10.04 11.58 2.99
N SER A 118 -9.39 11.04 4.03
CA SER A 118 -9.83 11.19 5.42
C SER A 118 -9.91 12.65 5.87
N ALA A 119 -9.04 13.52 5.35
CA ALA A 119 -9.05 14.95 5.63
C ALA A 119 -10.19 15.71 4.90
N MET A 120 -10.81 15.11 3.90
CA MET A 120 -11.88 15.74 3.11
C MET A 120 -13.28 15.42 3.62
N THR A 121 -13.45 14.55 4.60
CA THR A 121 -14.76 14.09 5.07
C THR A 121 -14.80 13.86 6.58
N ASN A 122 -15.94 14.18 7.20
CA ASN A 122 -16.21 13.94 8.63
C ASN A 122 -16.76 12.52 8.88
N ASN A 123 -17.00 11.74 7.82
CA ASN A 123 -17.57 10.40 7.95
C ASN A 123 -16.53 9.33 7.62
N GLN A 124 -16.16 8.53 8.62
CA GLN A 124 -15.16 7.47 8.49
C GLN A 124 -15.52 6.43 7.43
N VAL A 125 -16.81 6.06 7.33
CA VAL A 125 -17.27 5.06 6.35
C VAL A 125 -17.12 5.60 4.93
N VAL A 126 -17.45 6.88 4.73
CA VAL A 126 -17.26 7.56 3.43
C VAL A 126 -15.78 7.65 3.10
N ALA A 127 -14.94 8.04 4.10
CA ALA A 127 -13.48 8.08 3.93
C ALA A 127 -12.93 6.71 3.51
N PHE A 128 -13.33 5.65 4.20
CA PHE A 128 -12.94 4.27 3.87
C PHE A 128 -13.35 3.89 2.44
N THR A 129 -14.63 4.09 2.11
CA THR A 129 -15.18 3.66 0.81
C THR A 129 -14.49 4.38 -0.35
N ILE A 130 -14.32 5.70 -0.25
CA ILE A 130 -13.66 6.47 -1.32
C ILE A 130 -12.18 6.09 -1.41
N SER A 131 -11.48 5.96 -0.28
CA SER A 131 -10.07 5.54 -0.26
C SER A 131 -9.90 4.15 -0.87
N PHE A 132 -10.78 3.21 -0.54
CA PHE A 132 -10.77 1.86 -1.10
C PHE A 132 -10.95 1.90 -2.62
N VAL A 133 -11.94 2.64 -3.14
CA VAL A 133 -12.21 2.76 -4.58
C VAL A 133 -11.02 3.39 -5.31
N VAL A 134 -10.42 4.43 -4.74
CA VAL A 134 -9.25 5.10 -5.34
C VAL A 134 -8.03 4.17 -5.34
N CYS A 135 -7.75 3.49 -4.23
CA CYS A 135 -6.66 2.52 -4.14
C CYS A 135 -6.88 1.33 -5.09
N PHE A 136 -8.14 0.88 -5.24
CA PHE A 136 -8.51 -0.14 -6.21
C PHE A 136 -8.26 0.31 -7.65
N ALA A 137 -8.63 1.54 -8.00
CA ALA A 137 -8.35 2.10 -9.32
C ALA A 137 -6.85 2.19 -9.62
N PHE A 138 -6.03 2.58 -8.63
CA PHE A 138 -4.56 2.57 -8.77
C PHE A 138 -3.98 1.17 -8.94
N ASN A 139 -4.52 0.16 -8.26
CA ASN A 139 -4.12 -1.23 -8.48
C ASN A 139 -4.52 -1.71 -9.87
N LEU A 140 -5.76 -1.44 -10.29
CA LEU A 140 -6.25 -1.85 -11.62
C LEU A 140 -5.51 -1.20 -12.77
N SER A 141 -5.02 0.03 -12.60
CA SER A 141 -4.26 0.75 -13.65
C SER A 141 -2.98 0.03 -14.08
N GLY A 142 -2.45 -0.91 -13.27
CA GLY A 142 -1.31 -1.76 -13.61
C GLY A 142 -1.66 -3.04 -14.34
N PHE A 143 -2.93 -3.39 -14.47
CA PHE A 143 -3.29 -4.62 -15.16
C PHE A 143 -3.25 -4.45 -16.67
N PRO A 144 -2.57 -5.36 -17.41
CA PRO A 144 -2.51 -5.31 -18.87
C PRO A 144 -3.89 -5.26 -19.52
N VAL A 145 -4.85 -6.02 -18.99
CA VAL A 145 -6.24 -6.04 -19.49
C VAL A 145 -6.90 -4.67 -19.44
N VAL A 146 -6.62 -3.88 -18.40
CA VAL A 146 -7.17 -2.52 -18.26
C VAL A 146 -6.49 -1.58 -19.23
N LEU A 147 -5.16 -1.68 -19.36
CA LEU A 147 -4.40 -0.89 -20.33
C LEU A 147 -4.82 -1.21 -21.78
N ASP A 148 -5.09 -2.47 -22.09
CA ASP A 148 -5.57 -2.89 -23.41
C ASP A 148 -6.97 -2.35 -23.73
N LEU A 149 -7.88 -2.30 -22.73
CA LEU A 149 -9.21 -1.70 -22.90
C LEU A 149 -9.13 -0.21 -23.22
N PHE A 150 -8.19 0.51 -22.61
CA PHE A 150 -7.97 1.93 -22.85
C PHE A 150 -7.13 2.21 -24.09
N SER A 151 -6.30 1.25 -24.56
CA SER A 151 -5.42 1.42 -25.71
C SER A 151 -6.18 1.71 -27.01
N SER A 152 -7.42 1.22 -27.15
CA SER A 152 -8.26 1.46 -28.33
C SER A 152 -8.85 2.86 -28.42
N TRP A 153 -8.87 3.62 -27.31
CA TRP A 153 -9.55 4.91 -27.21
C TRP A 153 -8.64 6.07 -26.79
N THR A 154 -7.42 5.77 -26.33
CA THR A 154 -6.58 6.74 -25.65
C THR A 154 -5.20 6.83 -26.31
N PRO A 155 -4.61 8.04 -26.49
CA PRO A 155 -3.24 8.21 -26.99
C PRO A 155 -2.21 7.51 -26.09
N GLN A 156 -1.15 6.97 -26.68
CA GLN A 156 -0.09 6.23 -25.94
C GLN A 156 0.52 7.03 -24.80
N ALA A 157 0.66 8.34 -24.94
CA ALA A 157 1.17 9.20 -23.88
C ALA A 157 0.32 9.18 -22.58
N VAL A 158 -0.99 9.02 -22.71
CA VAL A 158 -1.89 8.92 -21.54
C VAL A 158 -1.82 7.53 -20.92
N LEU A 159 -1.62 6.48 -21.72
CA LEU A 159 -1.40 5.11 -21.23
C LEU A 159 -0.11 5.01 -20.42
N GLU A 160 0.97 5.66 -20.87
CA GLU A 160 2.24 5.73 -20.13
C GLU A 160 2.07 6.46 -18.80
N VAL A 161 1.30 7.55 -18.75
CA VAL A 161 0.99 8.25 -17.52
C VAL A 161 0.16 7.36 -16.58
N ILE A 162 -0.87 6.67 -17.08
CA ILE A 162 -1.70 5.77 -16.28
C ILE A 162 -0.86 4.61 -15.71
N SER A 163 0.00 4.00 -16.53
CA SER A 163 0.88 2.92 -16.08
C SER A 163 1.92 3.39 -15.07
N SER A 164 2.44 4.62 -15.21
CA SER A 164 3.39 5.18 -14.25
C SER A 164 2.78 5.51 -12.89
N PHE A 165 1.46 5.69 -12.79
CA PHE A 165 0.74 5.83 -11.52
C PHE A 165 0.37 4.48 -10.89
N SER A 166 0.62 3.37 -11.55
CA SER A 166 0.30 2.05 -11.02
C SER A 166 1.26 1.64 -9.90
N PHE A 167 0.72 1.49 -8.70
CA PHE A 167 1.45 0.89 -7.58
C PHE A 167 1.86 -0.56 -7.85
N LEU A 168 1.05 -1.30 -8.60
CA LEU A 168 1.31 -2.69 -8.92
C LEU A 168 2.54 -2.86 -9.83
N SER A 169 2.65 -2.06 -10.90
CA SER A 169 3.78 -2.16 -11.83
C SER A 169 5.12 -1.82 -11.18
N HIS A 170 5.13 -0.77 -10.34
CA HIS A 170 6.33 -0.40 -9.59
C HIS A 170 6.70 -1.46 -8.54
N PHE A 171 5.72 -2.03 -7.87
CA PHE A 171 5.95 -3.10 -6.91
C PHE A 171 6.51 -4.36 -7.57
N GLU A 172 5.99 -4.76 -8.72
CA GLU A 172 6.51 -5.90 -9.50
C GLU A 172 7.95 -5.66 -9.99
N SER A 173 8.29 -4.45 -10.39
CA SER A 173 9.65 -4.09 -10.80
C SER A 173 10.63 -4.21 -9.61
N ILE A 174 10.27 -3.66 -8.46
CA ILE A 174 11.08 -3.76 -7.24
C ILE A 174 11.24 -5.22 -6.79
N LYS A 175 10.15 -6.00 -6.84
CA LYS A 175 10.16 -7.42 -6.48
C LYS A 175 11.10 -8.25 -7.36
N LYS A 176 11.21 -7.92 -8.65
CA LYS A 176 12.13 -8.56 -9.60
C LYS A 176 13.59 -8.06 -9.47
N GLY A 177 13.86 -7.16 -8.53
CA GLY A 177 15.19 -6.59 -8.31
C GLY A 177 15.62 -5.58 -9.38
N VAL A 178 14.70 -5.14 -10.23
CA VAL A 178 14.92 -4.07 -11.21
C VAL A 178 14.48 -2.76 -10.56
N ILE A 179 15.47 -2.02 -10.06
CA ILE A 179 15.26 -0.65 -9.59
C ILE A 179 15.70 0.24 -10.76
N ASP A 180 14.73 0.74 -11.52
CA ASP A 180 14.95 1.79 -12.52
C ASP A 180 15.00 3.16 -11.86
#